data_38164591a807a3391ee08f9266beec19
#
_entry.id   38164591a807a3391ee08f9266beec19
#
_cell.length_a   1.000
_cell.length_b   1.000
_cell.length_c   1.000
_cell.angle_alpha   90.00
_cell.angle_beta   90.00
_cell.angle_gamma   90.00
#
_symmetry.space_group_name_H-M   'P 1'
#
loop_
_entity.id
_entity.type
_entity.pdbx_description
1 polymer ?
#
loop_
_entity_poly.entity_id
_entity_poly.type
_entity_poly.pdbx_seq_one_letter_code
_entity_poly.pdbx_strand_id
1 'polypeptide(L)'
;KAGAMIGSGGLVVMDDKTCMVEVARFFMNFTQNESCGKCVPCREGTKRMLAILERIVNGEGEDGDIEMLLELADTISATALCGLGKTAAFPVVSTIKSFRDEYEAHIYQKRCPAGACQKLKQIYIVPELCKGCSKCSRICPVTAISGKVKEPFVIDQSKCIKCGACIESCPFHAIKEA
;
A
#
# COMPACT_ATOMS: atom_id res chain seq x y z
N LYS A 1 12.75 13.32 21.79
CA LYS A 1 13.09 11.90 22.11
C LYS A 1 12.27 10.92 21.25
N ALA A 2 11.19 11.39 20.58
CA ALA A 2 10.40 10.58 19.64
C ALA A 2 11.03 10.43 18.25
N GLY A 3 12.19 11.06 17.99
CA GLY A 3 12.84 11.02 16.67
C GLY A 3 12.23 11.95 15.62
N ALA A 4 11.24 12.74 15.99
CA ALA A 4 10.61 13.68 15.08
C ALA A 4 11.48 14.92 14.85
N MET A 5 11.45 15.42 13.63
CA MET A 5 12.10 16.68 13.24
C MET A 5 11.02 17.72 12.94
N ILE A 6 11.09 18.88 13.61
CA ILE A 6 10.06 19.93 13.48
C ILE A 6 10.03 20.51 12.05
N GLY A 7 11.17 20.56 11.37
CA GLY A 7 11.27 21.12 10.02
C GLY A 7 10.69 22.54 9.94
N SER A 8 9.74 22.75 9.02
CA SER A 8 9.00 24.02 8.87
C SER A 8 7.77 24.13 9.77
N GLY A 9 7.57 23.24 10.73
CA GLY A 9 6.45 23.24 11.66
C GLY A 9 5.18 22.56 11.15
N GLY A 10 5.27 21.79 10.06
CA GLY A 10 4.14 21.01 9.57
C GLY A 10 3.75 19.87 10.51
N LEU A 11 2.46 19.69 10.74
CA LEU A 11 1.88 18.58 11.50
C LEU A 11 0.85 17.85 10.64
N VAL A 12 1.03 16.55 10.46
CA VAL A 12 0.06 15.68 9.78
C VAL A 12 -0.53 14.73 10.80
N VAL A 13 -1.85 14.78 10.96
CA VAL A 13 -2.61 13.88 11.83
C VAL A 13 -3.23 12.79 10.96
N MET A 14 -3.06 11.54 11.37
CA MET A 14 -3.53 10.36 10.65
C MET A 14 -4.33 9.46 11.58
N ASP A 15 -5.25 8.68 11.01
CA ASP A 15 -6.08 7.72 11.72
C ASP A 15 -5.67 6.27 11.38
N ASP A 16 -6.36 5.31 11.96
CA ASP A 16 -6.17 3.88 11.75
C ASP A 16 -6.54 3.38 10.32
N LYS A 17 -7.15 4.23 9.50
CA LYS A 17 -7.44 3.96 8.09
C LYS A 17 -6.33 4.46 7.15
N THR A 18 -5.29 5.03 7.70
CA THR A 18 -4.15 5.53 6.93
C THR A 18 -3.05 4.48 6.87
N CYS A 19 -2.68 4.07 5.67
CA CYS A 19 -1.59 3.12 5.45
C CYS A 19 -0.23 3.81 5.58
N MET A 20 0.61 3.37 6.51
CA MET A 20 1.93 3.98 6.74
C MET A 20 2.91 3.73 5.60
N VAL A 21 2.76 2.64 4.85
CA VAL A 21 3.58 2.37 3.66
C VAL A 21 3.24 3.36 2.54
N GLU A 22 1.94 3.65 2.34
CA GLU A 22 1.50 4.65 1.36
C GLU A 22 1.92 6.06 1.75
N VAL A 23 1.90 6.39 3.04
CA VAL A 23 2.43 7.67 3.57
C VAL A 23 3.93 7.80 3.28
N ALA A 24 4.71 6.75 3.53
CA ALA A 24 6.13 6.73 3.21
C ALA A 24 6.38 6.92 1.70
N ARG A 25 5.60 6.23 0.85
CA ARG A 25 5.64 6.38 -0.60
C ARG A 25 5.33 7.82 -1.03
N PHE A 26 4.28 8.41 -0.47
CA PHE A 26 3.88 9.78 -0.75
C PHE A 26 5.02 10.78 -0.45
N PHE A 27 5.61 10.71 0.73
CA PHE A 27 6.72 11.60 1.11
C PHE A 27 7.97 11.34 0.28
N MET A 28 8.25 10.10 -0.09
CA MET A 28 9.39 9.77 -0.95
C MET A 28 9.19 10.33 -2.37
N ASN A 29 7.99 10.22 -2.92
CA ASN A 29 7.63 10.81 -4.21
C ASN A 29 7.78 12.34 -4.19
N PHE A 30 7.29 12.99 -3.13
CA PHE A 30 7.48 14.42 -2.92
C PHE A 30 8.97 14.77 -2.90
N THR A 31 9.78 14.08 -2.09
CA THR A 31 11.22 14.36 -1.96
C THR A 31 11.97 14.14 -3.28
N GLN A 32 11.59 13.14 -4.05
CA GLN A 32 12.17 12.89 -5.37
C GLN A 32 11.89 14.03 -6.35
N ASN A 33 10.66 14.55 -6.35
CA ASN A 33 10.27 15.67 -7.20
C ASN A 33 10.98 16.99 -6.81
N GLU A 34 11.22 17.19 -5.52
CA GLU A 34 11.94 18.37 -4.99
C GLU A 34 13.47 18.25 -5.10
N SER A 35 13.98 17.08 -5.47
CA SER A 35 15.43 16.88 -5.64
C SER A 35 15.98 17.70 -6.80
N CYS A 36 16.99 18.52 -6.53
CA CYS A 36 17.71 19.28 -7.58
C CYS A 36 18.50 18.38 -8.57
N GLY A 37 18.61 17.08 -8.30
CA GLY A 37 19.29 16.10 -9.13
C GLY A 37 20.84 16.19 -9.14
N LYS A 38 21.46 17.09 -8.36
CA LYS A 38 22.91 17.33 -8.43
C LYS A 38 23.73 16.13 -7.93
N CYS A 39 23.44 15.62 -6.74
CA CYS A 39 24.21 14.50 -6.18
C CYS A 39 23.54 13.15 -6.47
N VAL A 40 24.37 12.20 -6.90
CA VAL A 40 23.90 10.85 -7.31
C VAL A 40 23.16 10.12 -6.18
N PRO A 41 23.62 10.11 -4.91
CA PRO A 41 22.91 9.40 -3.85
C PRO A 41 21.46 9.87 -3.67
N CYS A 42 21.21 11.18 -3.71
CA CYS A 42 19.87 11.72 -3.63
C CYS A 42 19.07 11.40 -4.89
N ARG A 43 19.60 11.72 -6.09
CA ARG A 43 18.90 11.55 -7.36
C ARG A 43 18.49 10.10 -7.64
N GLU A 44 19.45 9.17 -7.53
CA GLU A 44 19.20 7.76 -7.85
C GLU A 44 18.68 6.97 -6.66
N GLY A 45 19.14 7.29 -5.44
CA GLY A 45 18.70 6.61 -4.23
C GLY A 45 17.23 6.85 -3.93
N THR A 46 16.73 8.09 -4.05
CA THR A 46 15.31 8.37 -3.82
C THR A 46 14.42 7.71 -4.87
N LYS A 47 14.85 7.61 -6.13
CA LYS A 47 14.14 6.87 -7.18
C LYS A 47 14.04 5.38 -6.85
N ARG A 48 15.14 4.76 -6.40
CA ARG A 48 15.15 3.34 -6.03
C ARG A 48 14.25 3.07 -4.83
N MET A 49 14.32 3.92 -3.80
CA MET A 49 13.44 3.80 -2.64
C MET A 49 11.97 3.94 -3.06
N LEU A 50 11.64 4.92 -3.90
CA LEU A 50 10.27 5.10 -4.41
C LEU A 50 9.79 3.87 -5.19
N ALA A 51 10.62 3.33 -6.09
CA ALA A 51 10.27 2.13 -6.86
C ALA A 51 10.00 0.90 -5.96
N ILE A 52 10.77 0.72 -4.88
CA ILE A 52 10.52 -0.35 -3.90
C ILE A 52 9.19 -0.10 -3.18
N LEU A 53 8.92 1.11 -2.70
CA LEU A 53 7.68 1.45 -2.02
C LEU A 53 6.46 1.28 -2.94
N GLU A 54 6.56 1.69 -4.21
CA GLU A 54 5.51 1.48 -5.22
C GLU A 54 5.25 -0.01 -5.45
N ARG A 55 6.30 -0.83 -5.53
CA ARG A 55 6.18 -2.29 -5.64
C ARG A 55 5.46 -2.88 -4.42
N ILE A 56 5.80 -2.44 -3.22
CA ILE A 56 5.16 -2.91 -1.98
C ILE A 56 3.67 -2.56 -1.96
N VAL A 57 3.28 -1.32 -2.23
CA VAL A 57 1.86 -0.91 -2.21
C VAL A 57 1.04 -1.51 -3.35
N ASN A 58 1.69 -1.92 -4.43
CA ASN A 58 1.06 -2.64 -5.55
C ASN A 58 0.92 -4.16 -5.29
N GLY A 59 1.42 -4.68 -4.18
CA GLY A 59 1.37 -6.10 -3.85
C GLY A 59 2.48 -6.95 -4.48
N GLU A 60 3.46 -6.30 -5.09
CA GLU A 60 4.60 -6.92 -5.76
C GLU A 60 5.88 -6.89 -4.87
N GLY A 61 5.72 -6.53 -3.59
CA GLY A 61 6.83 -6.50 -2.64
C GLY A 61 7.49 -7.87 -2.48
N GLU A 62 8.80 -7.88 -2.34
CA GLU A 62 9.65 -9.06 -2.25
C GLU A 62 10.34 -9.15 -0.88
N ASP A 63 10.79 -10.35 -0.55
CA ASP A 63 11.61 -10.55 0.65
C ASP A 63 12.92 -9.76 0.55
N GLY A 64 13.30 -9.10 1.66
CA GLY A 64 14.47 -8.21 1.68
C GLY A 64 14.21 -6.75 1.29
N ASP A 65 13.01 -6.39 0.85
CA ASP A 65 12.67 -5.01 0.49
C ASP A 65 12.83 -4.02 1.65
N ILE A 66 12.49 -4.45 2.87
CA ILE A 66 12.61 -3.62 4.07
C ILE A 66 14.10 -3.32 4.36
N GLU A 67 14.93 -4.34 4.31
CA GLU A 67 16.36 -4.25 4.54
C GLU A 67 17.03 -3.38 3.47
N MET A 68 16.65 -3.54 2.22
CA MET A 68 17.12 -2.72 1.10
C MET A 68 16.73 -1.25 1.27
N LEU A 69 15.50 -0.95 1.74
CA LEU A 69 15.07 0.42 2.04
C LEU A 69 15.94 1.05 3.14
N LEU A 70 16.28 0.30 4.19
CA LEU A 70 17.12 0.78 5.29
C LEU A 70 18.56 1.01 4.83
N GLU A 71 19.14 0.12 4.04
CA GLU A 71 20.50 0.26 3.48
C GLU A 71 20.59 1.46 2.54
N LEU A 72 19.60 1.66 1.67
CA LEU A 72 19.51 2.83 0.81
C LEU A 72 19.38 4.11 1.62
N ALA A 73 18.58 4.10 2.69
CA ALA A 73 18.38 5.23 3.58
C ALA A 73 19.70 5.67 4.23
N ASP A 74 20.46 4.73 4.77
CA ASP A 74 21.76 4.99 5.38
C ASP A 74 22.76 5.54 4.36
N THR A 75 22.82 4.94 3.18
CA THR A 75 23.68 5.38 2.09
C THR A 75 23.36 6.81 1.65
N ILE A 76 22.08 7.13 1.43
CA ILE A 76 21.65 8.47 1.02
C ILE A 76 21.97 9.49 2.11
N SER A 77 21.65 9.19 3.35
CA SER A 77 21.87 10.08 4.49
C SER A 77 23.36 10.39 4.69
N ALA A 78 24.24 9.38 4.57
CA ALA A 78 25.69 9.52 4.75
C ALA A 78 26.36 10.29 3.60
N THR A 79 25.87 10.16 2.37
CA THR A 79 26.59 10.61 1.18
C THR A 79 25.94 11.79 0.45
N ALA A 80 24.70 12.16 0.78
CA ALA A 80 24.06 13.33 0.19
C ALA A 80 24.70 14.64 0.66
N LEU A 81 24.77 15.62 -0.26
CA LEU A 81 25.49 16.87 -0.02
C LEU A 81 24.73 17.93 0.77
N CYS A 82 23.40 17.91 0.73
CA CYS A 82 22.56 18.95 1.34
C CYS A 82 21.53 18.38 2.32
N GLY A 83 20.86 19.27 3.05
CA GLY A 83 19.83 18.91 4.04
C GLY A 83 18.70 18.07 3.47
N LEU A 84 18.17 18.40 2.28
CA LEU A 84 17.11 17.64 1.66
C LEU A 84 17.52 16.17 1.43
N GLY A 85 18.68 15.94 0.82
CA GLY A 85 19.16 14.58 0.57
C GLY A 85 19.43 13.81 1.86
N LYS A 86 20.04 14.44 2.86
CA LYS A 86 20.35 13.80 4.16
C LYS A 86 19.10 13.39 4.95
N THR A 87 17.99 14.07 4.76
CA THR A 87 16.73 13.80 5.47
C THR A 87 15.69 13.11 4.61
N ALA A 88 15.97 12.90 3.33
CA ALA A 88 15.05 12.33 2.34
C ALA A 88 14.40 11.01 2.78
N ALA A 89 15.17 10.14 3.40
CA ALA A 89 14.75 8.81 3.81
C ALA A 89 14.08 8.77 5.20
N PHE A 90 14.03 9.87 5.96
CA PHE A 90 13.50 9.87 7.33
C PHE A 90 12.05 9.39 7.43
N PRO A 91 11.11 9.79 6.56
CA PRO A 91 9.75 9.26 6.60
C PRO A 91 9.71 7.73 6.47
N VAL A 92 10.52 7.17 5.60
CA VAL A 92 10.59 5.71 5.37
C VAL A 92 11.17 5.00 6.60
N VAL A 93 12.30 5.46 7.11
CA VAL A 93 12.96 4.86 8.28
C VAL A 93 12.06 4.94 9.52
N SER A 94 11.40 6.08 9.74
CA SER A 94 10.52 6.27 10.90
C SER A 94 9.26 5.39 10.83
N THR A 95 8.67 5.25 9.65
CA THR A 95 7.49 4.38 9.46
C THR A 95 7.87 2.91 9.57
N ILE A 96 8.99 2.47 9.00
CA ILE A 96 9.48 1.09 9.19
C ILE A 96 9.75 0.81 10.68
N LYS A 97 10.36 1.74 11.41
CA LYS A 97 10.67 1.56 12.83
C LYS A 97 9.42 1.42 13.71
N SER A 98 8.36 2.16 13.39
CA SER A 98 7.15 2.24 14.22
C SER A 98 6.02 1.32 13.76
N PHE A 99 6.01 0.91 12.49
CA PHE A 99 4.93 0.17 11.82
C PHE A 99 5.49 -0.92 10.91
N ARG A 100 6.54 -1.63 11.37
CA ARG A 100 7.18 -2.70 10.58
C ARG A 100 6.19 -3.80 10.20
N ASP A 101 5.27 -4.11 11.07
CA ASP A 101 4.20 -5.08 10.86
C ASP A 101 3.31 -4.75 9.66
N GLU A 102 3.05 -3.46 9.38
CA GLU A 102 2.32 -3.06 8.18
C GLU A 102 3.12 -3.35 6.90
N TYR A 103 4.43 -3.09 6.89
CA TYR A 103 5.30 -3.43 5.77
C TYR A 103 5.32 -4.94 5.51
N GLU A 104 5.48 -5.73 6.57
CA GLU A 104 5.46 -7.19 6.49
C GLU A 104 4.12 -7.72 6.00
N ALA A 105 2.99 -7.14 6.43
CA ALA A 105 1.67 -7.50 5.92
C ALA A 105 1.53 -7.22 4.41
N HIS A 106 2.07 -6.09 3.92
CA HIS A 106 2.06 -5.77 2.48
C HIS A 106 2.93 -6.75 1.67
N ILE A 107 4.12 -7.08 2.19
CA ILE A 107 5.10 -7.92 1.49
C ILE A 107 4.71 -9.39 1.52
N TYR A 108 4.46 -9.96 2.70
CA TYR A 108 4.26 -11.40 2.88
C TYR A 108 2.79 -11.83 2.77
N GLN A 109 1.86 -11.03 3.32
CA GLN A 109 0.45 -11.37 3.33
C GLN A 109 -0.31 -10.79 2.13
N LYS A 110 0.34 -9.92 1.33
CA LYS A 110 -0.28 -9.20 0.21
C LYS A 110 -1.59 -8.50 0.63
N ARG A 111 -1.60 -7.93 1.82
CA ARG A 111 -2.75 -7.29 2.45
C ARG A 111 -2.36 -5.93 3.01
N CYS A 112 -3.21 -4.92 2.80
CA CYS A 112 -3.09 -3.62 3.45
C CYS A 112 -3.97 -3.59 4.70
N PRO A 113 -3.43 -3.52 5.92
CA PRO A 113 -4.23 -3.48 7.15
C PRO A 113 -5.23 -2.32 7.21
N ALA A 114 -4.83 -1.15 6.70
CA ALA A 114 -5.68 0.04 6.63
C ALA A 114 -6.69 0.02 5.46
N GLY A 115 -6.62 -0.95 4.53
CA GLY A 115 -7.49 -1.02 3.35
C GLY A 115 -7.30 0.11 2.33
N ALA A 116 -6.24 0.91 2.45
CA ALA A 116 -6.01 2.08 1.59
C ALA A 116 -5.44 1.70 0.21
N CYS A 117 -4.60 0.66 0.14
CA CYS A 117 -3.90 0.28 -1.09
C CYS A 117 -4.83 -0.50 -2.03
N GLN A 118 -5.25 0.14 -3.13
CA GLN A 118 -6.24 -0.44 -4.07
C GLN A 118 -5.83 -1.81 -4.63
N LYS A 119 -4.55 -2.01 -4.91
CA LYS A 119 -4.05 -3.28 -5.45
C LYS A 119 -4.07 -4.43 -4.44
N LEU A 120 -4.05 -4.12 -3.16
CA LEU A 120 -4.05 -5.09 -2.06
C LEU A 120 -5.44 -5.34 -1.47
N LYS A 121 -6.46 -4.58 -1.87
CA LYS A 121 -7.84 -4.83 -1.46
C LYS A 121 -8.29 -6.22 -1.92
N GLN A 122 -8.97 -6.93 -1.05
CA GLN A 122 -9.58 -8.22 -1.39
C GLN A 122 -11.08 -8.12 -1.19
N ILE A 123 -11.83 -8.39 -2.25
CA ILE A 123 -13.28 -8.47 -2.19
C ILE A 123 -13.66 -9.94 -2.12
N TYR A 124 -14.37 -10.34 -1.07
CA TYR A 124 -14.75 -11.74 -0.87
C TYR A 124 -16.25 -11.88 -0.52
N ILE A 125 -16.80 -13.05 -0.76
CA ILE A 125 -18.19 -13.38 -0.43
C ILE A 125 -18.20 -14.22 0.84
N VAL A 126 -18.99 -13.79 1.82
CA VAL A 126 -19.22 -14.54 3.06
C VAL A 126 -20.28 -15.62 2.76
N PRO A 127 -19.90 -16.92 2.80
CA PRO A 127 -20.80 -17.99 2.34
C PRO A 127 -22.11 -18.06 3.12
N GLU A 128 -22.06 -17.81 4.44
CA GLU A 128 -23.20 -17.88 5.37
C GLU A 128 -24.29 -16.84 5.03
N LEU A 129 -23.87 -15.69 4.50
CA LEU A 129 -24.77 -14.60 4.12
C LEU A 129 -25.23 -14.70 2.67
N CYS A 130 -24.52 -15.45 1.85
CA CYS A 130 -24.80 -15.57 0.43
C CYS A 130 -26.00 -16.48 0.16
N LYS A 131 -27.05 -15.96 -0.48
CA LYS A 131 -28.25 -16.72 -0.88
C LYS A 131 -28.18 -17.28 -2.31
N GLY A 132 -27.06 -17.14 -3.00
CA GLY A 132 -26.93 -17.65 -4.37
C GLY A 132 -27.84 -17.00 -5.40
N CYS A 133 -28.16 -15.70 -5.25
CA CYS A 133 -29.12 -14.99 -6.12
C CYS A 133 -28.54 -14.58 -7.50
N SER A 134 -27.27 -14.82 -7.77
CA SER A 134 -26.54 -14.50 -9.01
C SER A 134 -26.47 -13.01 -9.41
N LYS A 135 -26.95 -12.07 -8.60
CA LYS A 135 -26.97 -10.64 -8.95
C LYS A 135 -25.56 -10.08 -9.14
N CYS A 136 -24.63 -10.43 -8.23
CA CYS A 136 -23.23 -10.01 -8.28
C CYS A 136 -22.48 -10.53 -9.51
N SER A 137 -22.75 -11.78 -9.93
CA SER A 137 -22.16 -12.37 -11.13
C SER A 137 -22.59 -11.64 -12.41
N ARG A 138 -23.87 -11.22 -12.48
CA ARG A 138 -24.41 -10.51 -13.66
C ARG A 138 -23.89 -9.08 -13.79
N ILE A 139 -23.57 -8.41 -12.68
CA ILE A 139 -23.09 -7.03 -12.70
C ILE A 139 -21.57 -6.94 -12.86
N CYS A 140 -20.85 -8.05 -12.70
CA CYS A 140 -19.39 -8.05 -12.76
C CYS A 140 -18.89 -7.80 -14.20
N PRO A 141 -18.21 -6.68 -14.48
CA PRO A 141 -17.80 -6.32 -15.84
C PRO A 141 -16.71 -7.25 -16.40
N VAL A 142 -15.97 -7.93 -15.53
CA VAL A 142 -14.88 -8.85 -15.89
C VAL A 142 -15.22 -10.32 -15.63
N THR A 143 -16.47 -10.63 -15.33
CA THR A 143 -16.94 -12.00 -15.07
C THR A 143 -16.10 -12.77 -14.04
N ALA A 144 -15.55 -12.06 -13.04
CA ALA A 144 -14.72 -12.64 -12.00
C ALA A 144 -15.50 -13.43 -10.94
N ILE A 145 -16.85 -13.44 -11.00
CA ILE A 145 -17.70 -14.08 -9.99
C ILE A 145 -18.40 -15.29 -10.61
N SER A 146 -18.12 -16.46 -10.06
CA SER A 146 -18.68 -17.74 -10.51
C SER A 146 -19.40 -18.46 -9.38
N GLY A 147 -20.35 -19.31 -9.72
CA GLY A 147 -21.14 -20.10 -8.77
C GLY A 147 -22.42 -20.62 -9.38
N LYS A 148 -23.17 -21.42 -8.62
CA LYS A 148 -24.48 -21.92 -9.01
C LYS A 148 -25.60 -21.21 -8.24
N VAL A 149 -26.75 -21.07 -8.88
CA VAL A 149 -27.93 -20.48 -8.23
C VAL A 149 -28.33 -21.33 -7.01
N LYS A 150 -28.62 -20.66 -5.90
CA LYS A 150 -28.89 -21.22 -4.56
C LYS A 150 -27.65 -21.76 -3.81
N GLU A 151 -26.45 -21.65 -4.38
CA GLU A 151 -25.18 -21.95 -3.71
C GLU A 151 -24.37 -20.64 -3.54
N PRO A 152 -23.45 -20.57 -2.57
CA PRO A 152 -22.57 -19.41 -2.44
C PRO A 152 -21.71 -19.21 -3.69
N PHE A 153 -21.62 -17.95 -4.15
CA PHE A 153 -20.73 -17.58 -5.25
C PHE A 153 -19.31 -17.34 -4.74
N VAL A 154 -18.32 -17.45 -5.63
CA VAL A 154 -16.91 -17.22 -5.33
C VAL A 154 -16.35 -16.17 -6.29
N ILE A 155 -15.45 -15.33 -5.77
CA ILE A 155 -14.75 -14.30 -6.57
C ILE A 155 -13.35 -14.80 -6.92
N ASP A 156 -13.05 -14.85 -8.20
CA ASP A 156 -11.71 -15.10 -8.71
C ASP A 156 -10.86 -13.83 -8.56
N GLN A 157 -9.97 -13.81 -7.58
CA GLN A 157 -9.13 -12.65 -7.27
C GLN A 157 -8.17 -12.30 -8.41
N SER A 158 -7.80 -13.24 -9.26
CA SER A 158 -6.91 -13.02 -10.40
C SER A 158 -7.57 -12.19 -11.51
N LYS A 159 -8.90 -12.30 -11.63
CA LYS A 159 -9.70 -11.55 -12.62
C LYS A 159 -10.35 -10.31 -12.05
N CYS A 160 -10.47 -10.22 -10.72
CA CYS A 160 -11.20 -9.15 -10.05
C CYS A 160 -10.44 -7.82 -10.15
N ILE A 161 -11.07 -6.81 -10.77
CA ILE A 161 -10.55 -5.44 -10.85
C ILE A 161 -10.87 -4.57 -9.63
N LYS A 162 -11.48 -5.16 -8.59
CA LYS A 162 -11.76 -4.53 -7.29
C LYS A 162 -12.62 -3.24 -7.38
N CYS A 163 -13.53 -3.18 -8.34
CA CYS A 163 -14.37 -2.00 -8.62
C CYS A 163 -15.50 -1.75 -7.60
N GLY A 164 -15.80 -2.70 -6.71
CA GLY A 164 -16.85 -2.56 -5.69
C GLY A 164 -18.30 -2.76 -6.15
N ALA A 165 -18.61 -2.78 -7.43
CA ALA A 165 -19.97 -2.86 -7.95
C ALA A 165 -20.79 -4.04 -7.40
N CYS A 166 -20.14 -5.17 -7.13
CA CYS A 166 -20.79 -6.33 -6.54
C CYS A 166 -21.17 -6.12 -5.07
N ILE A 167 -20.40 -5.30 -4.32
CA ILE A 167 -20.69 -4.96 -2.92
C ILE A 167 -21.98 -4.16 -2.85
N GLU A 168 -22.07 -3.08 -3.64
CA GLU A 168 -23.25 -2.20 -3.71
C GLU A 168 -24.50 -2.94 -4.19
N SER A 169 -24.33 -3.88 -5.12
CA SER A 169 -25.46 -4.61 -5.69
C SER A 169 -26.00 -5.73 -4.80
N CYS A 170 -25.30 -6.14 -3.76
CA CYS A 170 -25.66 -7.29 -2.94
C CYS A 170 -26.75 -6.94 -1.91
N PRO A 171 -28.02 -7.40 -2.07
CA PRO A 171 -29.10 -7.08 -1.13
C PRO A 171 -28.96 -7.78 0.22
N PHE A 172 -28.04 -8.75 0.33
CA PHE A 172 -27.81 -9.52 1.55
C PHE A 172 -26.53 -9.07 2.28
N HIS A 173 -25.83 -8.05 1.77
CA HIS A 173 -24.56 -7.58 2.31
C HIS A 173 -23.55 -8.72 2.55
N ALA A 174 -23.62 -9.74 1.70
CA ALA A 174 -22.76 -10.92 1.78
C ALA A 174 -21.36 -10.70 1.19
N ILE A 175 -21.12 -9.59 0.53
CA ILE A 175 -19.82 -9.26 -0.10
C ILE A 175 -19.13 -8.21 0.74
N LYS A 176 -17.91 -8.50 1.14
CA LYS A 176 -17.09 -7.64 2.00
C LYS A 176 -15.75 -7.34 1.36
N GLU A 177 -15.13 -6.28 1.84
CA GLU A 177 -13.78 -5.83 1.50
C GLU A 177 -12.87 -6.06 2.72
N ALA A 178 -11.67 -6.59 2.49
CA ALA A 178 -10.61 -6.77 3.48
C ALA A 178 -9.33 -6.09 3.02
#